data_59d0bb6753003b1ba0d4e5787114af7d
#
_entry.id   59d0bb6753003b1ba0d4e5787114af7d
#
_cell.length_a   1.000
_cell.length_b   1.000
_cell.length_c   1.000
_cell.angle_alpha   90.00
_cell.angle_beta   90.00
_cell.angle_gamma   90.00
#
_symmetry.space_group_name_H-M   'P 1'
#
loop_
_entity.id
_entity.type
_entity.pdbx_description
1 polymer ?
#
loop_
_entity_poly.entity_id
_entity_poly.type
_entity_poly.pdbx_seq_one_letter_code
_entity_poly.pdbx_strand_id
1 'polypeptide(L)'
;IGGFLADRYGGKLVLGYGLLLWSLFTVLTPAFAYNGFFAILTIRVLMGLGEGITFPSWHALYARWIPFEERTRSIAITNSGISVGTVFGYLVTSLIIASYSWEWVFYSFGMLGVIWFFFWQQNVTSYPSDHKDISPKELDFIIKKAPANSSAPKISILKVITNLPFLAITVATFCHNWALFIFLSYLPKFINSPESLGGLGIALDSSV
;
A
#
# COMPACT_ATOMS: atom_id res chain seq x y z
N ILE A 1 14.97 3.19 -2.10
CA ILE A 1 15.35 1.76 -1.98
C ILE A 1 14.36 0.90 -2.77
N GLY A 2 13.05 0.99 -2.52
CA GLY A 2 12.04 0.16 -3.19
C GLY A 2 12.05 0.25 -4.72
N GLY A 3 12.17 1.44 -5.29
CA GLY A 3 12.27 1.62 -6.74
C GLY A 3 13.52 0.94 -7.33
N PHE A 4 14.67 1.09 -6.69
CA PHE A 4 15.91 0.42 -7.11
C PHE A 4 15.78 -1.11 -7.07
N LEU A 5 15.15 -1.65 -6.05
CA LEU A 5 14.87 -3.08 -5.97
C LEU A 5 13.92 -3.55 -7.08
N ALA A 6 12.85 -2.78 -7.33
CA ALA A 6 11.88 -3.09 -8.38
C ALA A 6 12.49 -3.02 -9.80
N ASP A 7 13.44 -2.13 -10.03
CA ASP A 7 14.16 -2.05 -11.30
C ASP A 7 15.11 -3.23 -11.49
N ARG A 8 15.79 -3.65 -10.41
CA ARG A 8 16.79 -4.73 -10.45
C ARG A 8 16.18 -6.13 -10.47
N TYR A 9 15.18 -6.39 -9.63
CA TYR A 9 14.58 -7.72 -9.42
C TYR A 9 13.20 -7.89 -10.06
N GLY A 10 12.64 -6.81 -10.62
CA GLY A 10 11.31 -6.79 -11.20
C GLY A 10 10.21 -6.44 -10.19
N GLY A 11 9.23 -5.66 -10.64
CA GLY A 11 8.14 -5.18 -9.78
C GLY A 11 7.29 -6.29 -9.18
N LYS A 12 7.08 -7.41 -9.91
CA LYS A 12 6.34 -8.59 -9.41
C LYS A 12 6.91 -9.14 -8.11
N LEU A 13 8.22 -9.45 -8.12
CA LEU A 13 8.86 -10.09 -6.96
C LEU A 13 8.93 -9.14 -5.78
N VAL A 14 9.35 -7.90 -6.01
CA VAL A 14 9.51 -6.91 -4.94
C VAL A 14 8.17 -6.59 -4.29
N LEU A 15 7.11 -6.38 -5.07
CA LEU A 15 5.77 -6.14 -4.55
C LEU A 15 5.21 -7.37 -3.82
N GLY A 16 5.35 -8.55 -4.41
CA GLY A 16 4.84 -9.79 -3.82
C GLY A 16 5.51 -10.11 -2.48
N TYR A 17 6.84 -10.07 -2.41
CA TYR A 17 7.54 -10.34 -1.15
C TYR A 17 7.36 -9.22 -0.11
N GLY A 18 7.22 -7.96 -0.54
CA GLY A 18 6.84 -6.86 0.34
C GLY A 18 5.48 -7.10 0.99
N LEU A 19 4.48 -7.46 0.17
CA LEU A 19 3.15 -7.82 0.64
C LEU A 19 3.19 -9.01 1.63
N LEU A 20 3.92 -10.07 1.29
CA LEU A 20 4.08 -11.24 2.19
C LEU A 20 4.70 -10.83 3.52
N LEU A 21 5.76 -10.02 3.48
CA LEU A 21 6.47 -9.59 4.67
C LEU A 21 5.55 -8.79 5.61
N TRP A 22 4.86 -7.78 5.09
CA TRP A 22 3.96 -7.00 5.93
C TRP A 22 2.77 -7.82 6.42
N SER A 23 2.25 -8.75 5.60
CA SER A 23 1.15 -9.64 6.00
C SER A 23 1.53 -10.57 7.14
N LEU A 24 2.75 -11.13 7.10
CA LEU A 24 3.29 -11.94 8.20
C LEU A 24 3.45 -11.12 9.47
N PHE A 25 3.99 -9.91 9.37
CA PHE A 25 4.10 -9.03 10.54
C PHE A 25 2.72 -8.57 11.05
N THR A 26 1.73 -8.46 10.18
CA THR A 26 0.35 -8.20 10.60
C THR A 26 -0.19 -9.37 11.44
N VAL A 27 -0.03 -10.62 10.98
CA VAL A 27 -0.44 -11.81 11.76
C VAL A 27 0.29 -11.88 13.11
N LEU A 28 1.56 -11.51 13.14
CA LEU A 28 2.38 -11.55 14.37
C LEU A 28 2.09 -10.39 15.34
N THR A 29 1.42 -9.32 14.89
CA THR A 29 1.18 -8.12 15.70
C THR A 29 0.54 -8.42 17.05
N PRO A 30 -0.51 -9.28 17.19
CA PRO A 30 -1.09 -9.57 18.51
C PRO A 30 -0.09 -10.20 19.48
N ALA A 31 0.73 -11.14 19.03
CA ALA A 31 1.73 -11.77 19.86
C ALA A 31 2.78 -10.76 20.39
N PHE A 32 3.18 -9.80 19.55
CA PHE A 32 4.11 -8.75 19.94
C PHE A 32 3.47 -7.69 20.84
N ALA A 33 2.17 -7.46 20.71
CA ALA A 33 1.45 -6.51 21.56
C ALA A 33 1.46 -6.91 23.04
N TYR A 34 1.46 -8.20 23.35
CA TYR A 34 1.56 -8.72 24.73
C TYR A 34 2.98 -8.65 25.30
N ASN A 35 4.01 -8.47 24.48
CA ASN A 35 5.41 -8.41 24.90
C ASN A 35 5.90 -6.98 25.21
N GLY A 36 5.01 -5.99 25.24
CA GLY A 36 5.28 -4.62 25.64
C GLY A 36 5.57 -3.65 24.50
N PHE A 37 5.79 -2.38 24.86
CA PHE A 37 5.88 -1.26 23.93
C PHE A 37 6.97 -1.42 22.86
N PHE A 38 8.17 -1.81 23.25
CA PHE A 38 9.28 -1.95 22.29
C PHE A 38 9.06 -3.08 21.30
N ALA A 39 8.41 -4.15 21.71
CA ALA A 39 8.09 -5.28 20.84
C ALA A 39 7.09 -4.85 19.74
N ILE A 40 6.02 -4.18 20.13
CA ILE A 40 5.02 -3.69 19.15
C ILE A 40 5.62 -2.60 18.24
N LEU A 41 6.48 -1.73 18.75
CA LEU A 41 7.17 -0.73 17.94
C LEU A 41 8.06 -1.40 16.89
N THR A 42 8.82 -2.41 17.28
CA THR A 42 9.72 -3.15 16.37
C THR A 42 8.92 -3.77 15.22
N ILE A 43 7.84 -4.51 15.53
CA ILE A 43 7.05 -5.16 14.49
C ILE A 43 6.38 -4.16 13.54
N ARG A 44 5.96 -2.99 14.05
CA ARG A 44 5.40 -1.90 13.24
C ARG A 44 6.43 -1.29 12.29
N VAL A 45 7.67 -1.12 12.74
CA VAL A 45 8.77 -0.65 11.88
C VAL A 45 9.07 -1.66 10.78
N LEU A 46 9.15 -2.95 11.11
CA LEU A 46 9.39 -4.02 10.15
C LEU A 46 8.25 -4.13 9.13
N MET A 47 6.99 -4.00 9.57
CA MET A 47 5.83 -3.95 8.70
C MET A 47 5.90 -2.76 7.73
N GLY A 48 6.24 -1.57 8.22
CA GLY A 48 6.39 -0.36 7.40
C GLY A 48 7.50 -0.46 6.36
N LEU A 49 8.58 -1.20 6.63
CA LEU A 49 9.62 -1.49 5.64
C LEU A 49 9.07 -2.34 4.48
N GLY A 50 8.23 -3.33 4.76
CA GLY A 50 7.54 -4.12 3.72
C GLY A 50 6.54 -3.30 2.92
N GLU A 51 5.79 -2.42 3.58
CA GLU A 51 4.80 -1.56 2.95
C GLU A 51 5.44 -0.46 2.07
N GLY A 52 6.55 0.12 2.52
CA GLY A 52 7.22 1.23 1.84
C GLY A 52 7.76 0.92 0.44
N ILE A 53 7.90 -0.35 0.08
CA ILE A 53 8.30 -0.78 -1.27
C ILE A 53 7.13 -0.93 -2.25
N THR A 54 5.88 -0.85 -1.77
CA THR A 54 4.67 -1.12 -2.56
C THR A 54 4.49 -0.14 -3.70
N PHE A 55 4.43 1.15 -3.40
CA PHE A 55 4.21 2.19 -4.42
C PHE A 55 5.29 2.21 -5.51
N PRO A 56 6.60 2.20 -5.19
CA PRO A 56 7.63 2.13 -6.20
C PRO A 56 7.55 0.88 -7.10
N SER A 57 7.25 -0.28 -6.49
CA SER A 57 7.15 -1.55 -7.21
C SER A 57 5.95 -1.58 -8.16
N TRP A 58 4.85 -1.04 -7.71
CA TRP A 58 3.64 -0.89 -8.49
C TRP A 58 3.85 0.05 -9.70
N HIS A 59 4.47 1.21 -9.50
CA HIS A 59 4.80 2.10 -10.60
C HIS A 59 5.78 1.47 -11.60
N ALA A 60 6.71 0.63 -11.14
CA ALA A 60 7.62 -0.12 -12.01
C ALA A 60 6.86 -1.15 -12.88
N LEU A 61 5.81 -1.80 -12.34
CA LEU A 61 4.94 -2.68 -13.12
C LEU A 61 4.14 -1.90 -14.16
N TYR A 62 3.54 -0.78 -13.77
CA TYR A 62 2.81 0.07 -14.72
C TYR A 62 3.66 0.58 -15.87
N ALA A 63 4.90 0.93 -15.59
CA ALA A 63 5.83 1.39 -16.63
C ALA A 63 6.07 0.33 -17.73
N ARG A 64 5.89 -0.95 -17.39
CA ARG A 64 6.13 -2.09 -18.29
C ARG A 64 4.88 -2.64 -18.94
N TRP A 65 3.74 -2.62 -18.21
CA TRP A 65 2.50 -3.25 -18.63
C TRP A 65 1.51 -2.29 -19.29
N ILE A 66 1.56 -1.00 -18.92
CA ILE A 66 0.53 -0.05 -19.32
C ILE A 66 1.11 0.99 -20.26
N PRO A 67 0.53 1.13 -21.49
CA PRO A 67 0.88 2.18 -22.41
C PRO A 67 0.77 3.56 -21.78
N PHE A 68 1.62 4.50 -22.22
CA PHE A 68 1.69 5.84 -21.62
C PHE A 68 0.33 6.56 -21.61
N GLU A 69 -0.45 6.41 -22.69
CA GLU A 69 -1.76 7.05 -22.87
C GLU A 69 -2.80 6.57 -21.86
N GLU A 70 -2.73 5.31 -21.41
CA GLU A 70 -3.69 4.68 -20.49
C GLU A 70 -3.23 4.69 -19.05
N ARG A 71 -1.99 5.10 -18.79
CA ARG A 71 -1.36 5.02 -17.47
C ARG A 71 -2.09 5.82 -16.41
N THR A 72 -2.50 7.06 -16.73
CA THR A 72 -3.21 7.92 -15.79
C THR A 72 -4.55 7.31 -15.36
N ARG A 73 -5.29 6.76 -16.32
CA ARG A 73 -6.58 6.09 -16.06
C ARG A 73 -6.39 4.85 -15.17
N SER A 74 -5.40 4.03 -15.49
CA SER A 74 -5.09 2.82 -14.73
C SER A 74 -4.65 3.13 -13.30
N ILE A 75 -3.81 4.14 -13.10
CA ILE A 75 -3.41 4.62 -11.78
C ILE A 75 -4.63 5.13 -10.99
N ALA A 76 -5.52 5.89 -11.63
CA ALA A 76 -6.73 6.39 -10.96
C ALA A 76 -7.66 5.26 -10.51
N ILE A 77 -7.87 4.24 -11.36
CA ILE A 77 -8.68 3.06 -11.00
C ILE A 77 -8.05 2.31 -9.82
N THR A 78 -6.74 2.10 -9.84
CA THR A 78 -6.08 1.38 -8.74
C THR A 78 -6.07 2.18 -7.44
N ASN A 79 -5.89 3.50 -7.52
CA ASN A 79 -6.00 4.37 -6.33
C ASN A 79 -7.42 4.37 -5.74
N SER A 80 -8.47 4.25 -6.57
CA SER A 80 -9.83 4.11 -6.06
C SER A 80 -10.01 2.84 -5.21
N GLY A 81 -9.26 1.78 -5.53
CA GLY A 81 -9.22 0.56 -4.73
C GLY A 81 -8.74 0.78 -3.30
N ILE A 82 -7.86 1.75 -3.06
CA ILE A 82 -7.41 2.11 -1.70
C ILE A 82 -8.60 2.62 -0.87
N SER A 83 -9.38 3.55 -1.43
CA SER A 83 -10.55 4.12 -0.74
C SER A 83 -11.63 3.07 -0.49
N VAL A 84 -11.94 2.25 -1.49
CA VAL A 84 -12.88 1.14 -1.36
C VAL A 84 -12.41 0.13 -0.31
N GLY A 85 -11.12 -0.26 -0.37
CA GLY A 85 -10.52 -1.16 0.61
C GLY A 85 -10.55 -0.60 2.04
N THR A 86 -10.37 0.71 2.20
CA THR A 86 -10.46 1.38 3.51
C THR A 86 -11.87 1.28 4.08
N VAL A 87 -12.92 1.56 3.29
CA VAL A 87 -14.32 1.47 3.73
C VAL A 87 -14.67 0.04 4.12
N PHE A 88 -14.38 -0.94 3.26
CA PHE A 88 -14.59 -2.35 3.57
C PHE A 88 -13.78 -2.81 4.78
N GLY A 89 -12.54 -2.34 4.89
CA GLY A 89 -11.68 -2.65 6.03
C GLY A 89 -12.29 -2.20 7.35
N TYR A 90 -12.82 -0.99 7.43
CA TYR A 90 -13.49 -0.51 8.65
C TYR A 90 -14.75 -1.32 8.97
N LEU A 91 -15.61 -1.59 7.97
CA LEU A 91 -16.84 -2.37 8.18
C LEU A 91 -16.52 -3.78 8.69
N VAL A 92 -15.61 -4.49 8.03
CA VAL A 92 -15.23 -5.84 8.42
C VAL A 92 -14.54 -5.85 9.79
N THR A 93 -13.68 -4.86 10.07
CA THR A 93 -13.03 -4.71 11.38
C THR A 93 -14.07 -4.55 12.50
N SER A 94 -15.06 -3.69 12.30
CA SER A 94 -16.14 -3.46 13.28
C SER A 94 -16.94 -4.75 13.56
N LEU A 95 -17.28 -5.51 12.53
CA LEU A 95 -17.98 -6.79 12.66
C LEU A 95 -17.14 -7.84 13.39
N ILE A 96 -15.85 -7.91 13.10
CA ILE A 96 -14.94 -8.85 13.77
C ILE A 96 -14.82 -8.50 15.27
N ILE A 97 -14.63 -7.22 15.59
CA ILE A 97 -14.49 -6.78 16.99
C ILE A 97 -15.79 -6.96 17.77
N ALA A 98 -16.94 -6.76 17.13
CA ALA A 98 -18.25 -6.98 17.77
C ALA A 98 -18.53 -8.46 18.09
N SER A 99 -18.01 -9.40 17.29
CA SER A 99 -18.27 -10.84 17.41
C SER A 99 -17.12 -11.61 18.08
N TYR A 100 -15.91 -11.11 17.99
CA TYR A 100 -14.69 -11.75 18.46
C TYR A 100 -13.79 -10.75 19.18
N SER A 101 -12.53 -11.11 19.44
CA SER A 101 -11.52 -10.22 20.00
C SER A 101 -10.77 -9.44 18.91
N TRP A 102 -10.11 -8.35 19.31
CA TRP A 102 -9.37 -7.48 18.39
C TRP A 102 -8.22 -8.18 17.64
N GLU A 103 -7.67 -9.26 18.19
CA GLU A 103 -6.59 -10.04 17.58
C GLU A 103 -7.02 -10.68 16.26
N TRP A 104 -8.29 -11.09 16.19
CA TRP A 104 -8.84 -11.70 14.98
C TRP A 104 -8.81 -10.77 13.76
N VAL A 105 -8.83 -9.46 13.98
CA VAL A 105 -8.65 -8.49 12.90
C VAL A 105 -7.29 -8.68 12.24
N PHE A 106 -6.23 -8.79 13.04
CA PHE A 106 -4.87 -8.97 12.53
C PHE A 106 -4.67 -10.35 11.88
N TYR A 107 -5.23 -11.38 12.47
CA TYR A 107 -5.14 -12.72 11.90
C TYR A 107 -5.88 -12.83 10.57
N SER A 108 -7.08 -12.30 10.46
CA SER A 108 -7.89 -12.39 9.24
C SER A 108 -7.29 -11.56 8.10
N PHE A 109 -6.94 -10.29 8.32
CA PHE A 109 -6.36 -9.45 7.27
C PHE A 109 -4.94 -9.88 6.90
N GLY A 110 -4.12 -10.28 7.87
CA GLY A 110 -2.79 -10.78 7.58
C GLY A 110 -2.81 -12.09 6.79
N MET A 111 -3.70 -13.03 7.16
CA MET A 111 -3.86 -14.28 6.41
C MET A 111 -4.41 -14.05 5.00
N LEU A 112 -5.33 -13.11 4.83
CA LEU A 112 -5.83 -12.71 3.50
C LEU A 112 -4.68 -12.23 2.61
N GLY A 113 -3.75 -11.43 3.15
CA GLY A 113 -2.57 -10.98 2.41
C GLY A 113 -1.61 -12.14 2.06
N VAL A 114 -1.44 -13.13 2.95
CA VAL A 114 -0.66 -14.34 2.64
C VAL A 114 -1.31 -15.15 1.51
N ILE A 115 -2.63 -15.35 1.55
CA ILE A 115 -3.37 -16.04 0.48
C ILE A 115 -3.22 -15.27 -0.84
N TRP A 116 -3.38 -13.94 -0.79
CA TRP A 116 -3.19 -13.08 -1.96
C TRP A 116 -1.79 -13.19 -2.56
N PHE A 117 -0.74 -13.35 -1.74
CA PHE A 117 0.63 -13.56 -2.24
C PHE A 117 0.74 -14.79 -3.14
N PHE A 118 0.14 -15.91 -2.78
CA PHE A 118 0.16 -17.11 -3.62
C PHE A 118 -0.59 -16.90 -4.94
N PHE A 119 -1.76 -16.25 -4.88
CA PHE A 119 -2.51 -15.88 -6.07
C PHE A 119 -1.71 -14.92 -6.96
N TRP A 120 -1.05 -13.92 -6.37
CA TRP A 120 -0.17 -12.99 -7.07
C TRP A 120 0.98 -13.69 -7.80
N GLN A 121 1.65 -14.61 -7.14
CA GLN A 121 2.78 -15.33 -7.73
C GLN A 121 2.40 -16.16 -8.96
N GLN A 122 1.20 -16.71 -8.97
CA GLN A 122 0.71 -17.54 -10.07
C GLN A 122 0.25 -16.73 -11.29
N ASN A 123 -0.39 -15.56 -11.04
CA ASN A 123 -1.11 -14.85 -12.10
C ASN A 123 -0.38 -13.61 -12.63
N VAL A 124 0.66 -13.11 -11.96
CA VAL A 124 1.36 -11.89 -12.37
C VAL A 124 2.76 -12.19 -12.87
N THR A 125 3.22 -11.48 -13.91
CA THR A 125 4.59 -11.52 -14.40
C THR A 125 5.22 -10.13 -14.41
N SER A 126 6.55 -10.06 -14.31
CA SER A 126 7.26 -8.76 -14.32
C SER A 126 7.28 -8.12 -15.70
N TYR A 127 7.24 -8.91 -16.75
CA TYR A 127 7.27 -8.47 -18.13
C TYR A 127 6.09 -9.04 -18.90
N PRO A 128 5.48 -8.29 -19.82
CA PRO A 128 4.40 -8.78 -20.67
C PRO A 128 4.80 -9.99 -21.51
N SER A 129 6.06 -10.05 -21.99
CA SER A 129 6.60 -11.16 -22.77
C SER A 129 6.60 -12.51 -22.07
N ASP A 130 6.64 -12.48 -20.72
CA ASP A 130 6.73 -13.68 -19.90
C ASP A 130 5.35 -14.24 -19.52
N HIS A 131 4.28 -13.52 -19.89
CA HIS A 131 2.92 -13.92 -19.53
C HIS A 131 2.39 -14.96 -20.52
N LYS A 132 1.89 -16.07 -20.00
CA LYS A 132 1.50 -17.24 -20.81
C LYS A 132 0.26 -16.98 -21.66
N ASP A 133 -0.66 -16.17 -21.17
CA ASP A 133 -2.00 -15.99 -21.75
C ASP A 133 -2.12 -14.66 -22.54
N ILE A 134 -1.03 -13.90 -22.73
CA ILE A 134 -1.06 -12.66 -23.51
C ILE A 134 -1.21 -12.94 -24.99
N SER A 135 -2.14 -12.25 -25.66
CA SER A 135 -2.28 -12.39 -27.09
C SER A 135 -1.11 -11.71 -27.85
N PRO A 136 -0.68 -12.26 -29.01
CA PRO A 136 0.39 -11.64 -29.80
C PRO A 136 0.07 -10.19 -30.21
N LYS A 137 -1.20 -9.89 -30.45
CA LYS A 137 -1.66 -8.52 -30.80
C LYS A 137 -1.53 -7.56 -29.63
N GLU A 138 -1.88 -8.00 -28.43
CA GLU A 138 -1.78 -7.23 -27.19
C GLU A 138 -0.31 -6.98 -26.82
N LEU A 139 0.51 -8.01 -26.91
CA LEU A 139 1.95 -7.89 -26.67
C LEU A 139 2.59 -6.86 -27.62
N ASP A 140 2.28 -6.94 -28.92
CA ASP A 140 2.77 -5.99 -29.93
C ASP A 140 2.29 -4.56 -29.64
N PHE A 141 1.04 -4.40 -29.22
CA PHE A 141 0.46 -3.12 -28.82
C PHE A 141 1.20 -2.51 -27.62
N ILE A 142 1.42 -3.32 -26.56
CA ILE A 142 2.13 -2.87 -25.36
C ILE A 142 3.58 -2.50 -25.71
N ILE A 143 4.29 -3.33 -26.47
CA ILE A 143 5.69 -3.09 -26.82
C ILE A 143 5.86 -1.84 -27.70
N LYS A 144 4.97 -1.63 -28.68
CA LYS A 144 5.04 -0.46 -29.58
C LYS A 144 4.73 0.84 -28.86
N LYS A 145 3.87 0.82 -27.86
CA LYS A 145 3.47 2.00 -27.07
C LYS A 145 4.19 2.12 -25.74
N ALA A 146 4.93 1.10 -25.33
CA ALA A 146 5.84 1.25 -24.21
C ALA A 146 6.92 2.26 -24.56
N PRO A 147 7.30 3.16 -23.66
CA PRO A 147 8.48 3.99 -23.89
C PRO A 147 9.67 3.06 -24.17
N ALA A 148 10.29 3.25 -25.34
CA ALA A 148 11.51 2.52 -25.68
C ALA A 148 12.40 2.48 -24.44
N ASN A 149 13.03 1.33 -24.16
CA ASN A 149 13.97 1.13 -23.05
C ASN A 149 15.07 2.20 -23.09
N SER A 150 14.71 3.44 -22.86
CA SER A 150 15.65 4.48 -22.56
C SER A 150 16.19 4.12 -21.19
N SER A 151 17.40 3.60 -21.13
CA SER A 151 18.18 3.56 -19.91
C SER A 151 17.98 4.89 -19.23
N ALA A 152 17.16 4.89 -18.17
CA ALA A 152 16.83 6.12 -17.46
C ALA A 152 18.17 6.78 -17.12
N PRO A 153 18.39 8.05 -17.45
CA PRO A 153 19.65 8.71 -17.16
C PRO A 153 19.92 8.54 -15.66
N LYS A 154 21.13 8.11 -15.32
CA LYS A 154 21.55 7.99 -13.91
C LYS A 154 21.54 9.38 -13.28
N ILE A 155 20.38 9.78 -12.78
CA ILE A 155 20.21 11.07 -12.12
C ILE A 155 20.82 10.94 -10.72
N SER A 156 21.73 11.83 -10.38
CA SER A 156 22.29 11.90 -9.03
C SER A 156 21.15 12.19 -8.03
N ILE A 157 21.07 11.39 -6.96
CA ILE A 157 20.10 11.56 -5.88
C ILE A 157 20.12 12.99 -5.33
N LEU A 158 21.32 13.58 -5.24
CA LEU A 158 21.48 14.96 -4.78
C LEU A 158 20.74 15.96 -5.67
N LYS A 159 20.81 15.80 -7.01
CA LYS A 159 20.09 16.66 -7.95
C LYS A 159 18.56 16.53 -7.82
N VAL A 160 18.06 15.35 -7.47
CA VAL A 160 16.63 15.12 -7.23
C VAL A 160 16.18 15.83 -5.95
N ILE A 161 16.92 15.64 -4.86
CA ILE A 161 16.58 16.22 -3.55
C ILE A 161 16.68 17.76 -3.54
N THR A 162 17.59 18.34 -4.33
CA THR A 162 17.72 19.80 -4.43
C THR A 162 16.79 20.44 -5.47
N ASN A 163 16.03 19.67 -6.20
CA ASN A 163 15.09 20.16 -7.21
C ASN A 163 13.85 20.77 -6.52
N LEU A 164 13.62 22.07 -6.73
CA LEU A 164 12.52 22.79 -6.07
C LEU A 164 11.12 22.22 -6.37
N PRO A 165 10.75 21.87 -7.61
CA PRO A 165 9.51 21.18 -7.91
C PRO A 165 9.35 19.84 -7.17
N PHE A 166 10.42 19.05 -7.06
CA PHE A 166 10.41 17.81 -6.31
C PHE A 166 10.17 18.04 -4.81
N LEU A 167 10.85 19.02 -4.21
CA LEU A 167 10.64 19.41 -2.81
C LEU A 167 9.21 19.88 -2.57
N ALA A 168 8.64 20.70 -3.46
CA ALA A 168 7.27 21.18 -3.34
C ALA A 168 6.27 20.02 -3.32
N ILE A 169 6.41 19.03 -4.23
CA ILE A 169 5.56 17.82 -4.26
C ILE A 169 5.75 17.01 -2.98
N THR A 170 6.99 16.85 -2.51
CA THR A 170 7.29 16.09 -1.30
C THR A 170 6.65 16.73 -0.06
N VAL A 171 6.76 18.04 0.10
CA VAL A 171 6.13 18.79 1.21
C VAL A 171 4.61 18.70 1.11
N ALA A 172 4.03 18.90 -0.06
CA ALA A 172 2.59 18.81 -0.27
C ALA A 172 2.05 17.41 0.09
N THR A 173 2.75 16.35 -0.36
CA THR A 173 2.38 14.96 -0.06
C THR A 173 2.52 14.66 1.43
N PHE A 174 3.56 15.17 2.08
CA PHE A 174 3.75 15.04 3.52
C PHE A 174 2.59 15.70 4.29
N CYS A 175 2.28 16.95 3.98
CA CYS A 175 1.19 17.68 4.64
C CYS A 175 -0.17 16.99 4.42
N HIS A 176 -0.45 16.54 3.20
CA HIS A 176 -1.67 15.81 2.88
C HIS A 176 -1.81 14.52 3.69
N ASN A 177 -0.79 13.67 3.69
CA ASN A 177 -0.81 12.42 4.44
C ASN A 177 -0.87 12.67 5.96
N TRP A 178 -0.13 13.64 6.47
CA TRP A 178 -0.16 14.03 7.87
C TRP A 178 -1.58 14.41 8.30
N ALA A 179 -2.23 15.31 7.55
CA ALA A 179 -3.61 15.72 7.83
C ALA A 179 -4.59 14.54 7.76
N LEU A 180 -4.47 13.70 6.73
CA LEU A 180 -5.32 12.53 6.53
C LEU A 180 -5.21 11.54 7.70
N PHE A 181 -3.99 11.18 8.11
CA PHE A 181 -3.79 10.22 9.20
C PHE A 181 -4.21 10.77 10.56
N ILE A 182 -3.98 12.06 10.83
CA ILE A 182 -4.51 12.70 12.03
C ILE A 182 -6.04 12.64 12.03
N PHE A 183 -6.67 13.04 10.92
CA PHE A 183 -8.11 13.03 10.80
C PHE A 183 -8.70 11.63 11.02
N LEU A 184 -8.20 10.62 10.33
CA LEU A 184 -8.67 9.24 10.47
C LEU A 184 -8.46 8.68 11.89
N SER A 185 -7.38 9.06 12.58
CA SER A 185 -7.08 8.54 13.92
C SER A 185 -7.84 9.26 15.03
N TYR A 186 -8.01 10.58 14.90
CA TYR A 186 -8.57 11.40 15.97
C TYR A 186 -10.05 11.74 15.81
N LEU A 187 -10.60 11.68 14.58
CA LEU A 187 -12.01 11.99 14.34
C LEU A 187 -12.98 11.11 15.17
N PRO A 188 -12.84 9.77 15.22
CA PRO A 188 -13.70 8.93 16.04
C PRO A 188 -13.56 9.28 17.53
N LYS A 189 -12.35 9.56 17.97
CA LYS A 189 -12.07 9.95 19.35
C LYS A 189 -12.69 11.31 19.71
N PHE A 190 -12.63 12.27 18.80
CA PHE A 190 -13.23 13.59 18.95
C PHE A 190 -14.76 13.51 19.03
N ILE A 191 -15.37 12.67 18.19
CA ILE A 191 -16.83 12.47 18.19
C ILE A 191 -17.31 11.88 19.53
N ASN A 192 -16.57 10.89 20.06
CA ASN A 192 -16.93 10.21 21.32
C ASN A 192 -16.53 10.98 22.59
N SER A 193 -15.65 11.98 22.51
CA SER A 193 -15.21 12.72 23.67
C SER A 193 -16.31 13.66 24.18
N PRO A 194 -16.50 13.77 25.51
CA PRO A 194 -17.49 14.67 26.09
C PRO A 194 -17.20 16.13 25.71
N GLU A 195 -18.24 16.95 25.62
CA GLU A 195 -18.13 18.39 25.32
C GLU A 195 -17.21 19.13 26.31
N SER A 196 -17.17 18.69 27.57
CA SER A 196 -16.26 19.24 28.59
C SER A 196 -14.76 19.08 28.25
N LEU A 197 -14.42 18.14 27.38
CA LEU A 197 -13.06 17.88 26.87
C LEU A 197 -12.87 18.38 25.42
N GLY A 198 -13.82 19.19 24.92
CA GLY A 198 -13.78 19.76 23.58
C GLY A 198 -14.24 18.81 22.46
N GLY A 199 -14.86 17.69 22.79
CA GLY A 199 -15.47 16.76 21.85
C GLY A 199 -16.94 17.09 21.54
N LEU A 200 -17.58 16.29 20.69
CA LEU A 200 -19.00 16.47 20.30
C LEU A 200 -19.98 15.79 21.25
N GLY A 201 -19.53 14.98 22.20
CA GLY A 201 -20.39 14.27 23.14
C GLY A 201 -21.36 13.25 22.51
N ILE A 202 -21.17 12.92 21.23
CA ILE A 202 -22.00 11.95 20.52
C ILE A 202 -21.50 10.57 20.89
N ALA A 203 -22.18 9.89 21.81
CA ALA A 203 -21.92 8.47 22.05
C ALA A 203 -22.27 7.71 20.76
N LEU A 204 -21.24 7.28 20.02
CA LEU A 204 -21.43 6.26 19.00
C LEU A 204 -21.73 4.99 19.77
N ASP A 205 -23.02 4.63 19.79
CA ASP A 205 -23.50 3.45 20.48
C ASP A 205 -22.72 2.23 19.97
N SER A 206 -22.12 1.47 20.88
CA SER A 206 -21.32 0.27 20.58
C SER A 206 -22.17 -0.91 20.08
N SER A 207 -23.42 -0.66 19.72
CA SER A 207 -24.41 -1.63 19.24
C SER A 207 -24.58 -1.66 17.71
N VAL A 208 -23.65 -1.04 16.93
CA VAL A 208 -23.61 -1.20 15.46
C VAL A 208 -22.37 -1.93 15.04
#